data_2ca25c1147d731f22ebc4dcc31332f56
#
_entry.id   2ca25c1147d731f22ebc4dcc31332f56
#
_cell.length_a   1.000
_cell.length_b   1.000
_cell.length_c   1.000
_cell.angle_alpha   90.00
_cell.angle_beta   90.00
_cell.angle_gamma   90.00
#
_symmetry.space_group_name_H-M   'P 1'
#
loop_
_entity.id
_entity.type
_entity.pdbx_description
1 polymer ?
#
loop_
_entity_poly.entity_id
_entity_poly.type
_entity_poly.pdbx_seq_one_letter_code
_entity_poly.pdbx_strand_id
1 'polypeptide(L)'
;MKKIRNFCLILAGVFTLAGCEDYLDVNTNPNGPDALLQPELFLPQIQSELAVAIQWDGRFTGFYTQNWAYASGAAYSLNLHSNPLADSYAQLWRAVYWSMGYNLSDMIESGELNKKYDFVGVGHILRAFGWQMLTDYHGPVIVTQAFDADRRVFDYDEQEVVYQEIERLLLLGIESLNRTDGLSPEDSGLRQADLIYNGDREKWKKFAYGLLAISKHRLTNKNFYDAQEVIGYVDQALKSNADDAMIRFQGEVSANTNFFGPLRGNIGYYRQTKFIVGLLDGTNPELTDPSLEGTDPVFEGEHLKDPRITAMMAPAPDGHYRGVTPDVGVNEWTAAEADQVPKNFWNLPGYLGGTPSPQIYFFNNSASFPLMTYAQLQFIKAEAAWISNQKDLALDAYTTGVNAHMDFARQYAPDPDVYDQRRAQYLTSGELIPTSSGELTLSKIMLQKYIATWGWGFFETWSDMRRYHYDKGVSEEAAVYKGFALPNPLYIDNNDEPAYRARPRFNSEYMWNAAALEELDAFEVDYHTYETWFSKSE
;
A
#
# COMPACT_ATOMS: atom_id res chain seq x y z
N MET A 1 55.27 24.05 -57.46
CA MET A 1 55.19 24.06 -56.02
C MET A 1 53.87 24.65 -55.45
N LYS A 2 53.36 25.79 -55.89
CA LYS A 2 52.07 26.36 -55.41
C LYS A 2 50.84 25.46 -55.65
N LYS A 3 50.78 24.75 -56.80
CA LYS A 3 49.66 23.85 -57.14
C LYS A 3 49.60 22.60 -56.24
N ILE A 4 50.76 22.04 -55.86
CA ILE A 4 50.85 20.87 -54.97
C ILE A 4 50.46 21.26 -53.55
N ARG A 5 50.87 22.44 -53.06
CA ARG A 5 50.50 22.98 -51.76
C ARG A 5 48.99 23.19 -51.61
N ASN A 6 48.34 23.70 -52.64
CA ASN A 6 46.89 23.89 -52.62
C ASN A 6 46.11 22.55 -52.71
N PHE A 7 46.64 21.56 -53.42
CA PHE A 7 46.07 20.22 -53.47
C PHE A 7 46.19 19.48 -52.13
N CYS A 8 47.31 19.58 -51.44
CA CYS A 8 47.50 19.02 -50.09
C CYS A 8 46.59 19.74 -49.05
N LEU A 9 46.35 21.04 -49.17
CA LEU A 9 45.44 21.78 -48.27
C LEU A 9 43.97 21.40 -48.49
N ILE A 10 43.57 21.12 -49.72
CA ILE A 10 42.22 20.62 -50.03
C ILE A 10 42.04 19.18 -49.52
N LEU A 11 43.06 18.32 -49.72
CA LEU A 11 43.03 16.94 -49.19
C LEU A 11 42.97 16.90 -47.67
N ALA A 12 43.73 17.75 -46.98
CA ALA A 12 43.68 17.87 -45.52
C ALA A 12 42.33 18.38 -44.99
N GLY A 13 41.69 19.32 -45.75
CA GLY A 13 40.35 19.81 -45.39
C GLY A 13 39.22 18.76 -45.58
N VAL A 14 39.36 17.83 -46.51
CA VAL A 14 38.41 16.73 -46.73
C VAL A 14 38.53 15.66 -45.66
N PHE A 15 39.75 15.37 -45.21
CA PHE A 15 39.99 14.40 -44.12
C PHE A 15 39.52 14.88 -42.72
N THR A 16 39.45 16.21 -42.49
CA THR A 16 38.93 16.75 -41.23
C THR A 16 37.40 16.78 -41.16
N LEU A 17 36.72 16.66 -42.32
CA LEU A 17 35.24 16.58 -42.35
C LEU A 17 34.69 15.15 -42.22
N ALA A 18 35.52 14.13 -42.50
CA ALA A 18 35.09 12.73 -42.40
C ALA A 18 35.25 12.11 -40.98
N GLY A 19 35.84 12.83 -40.04
CA GLY A 19 36.12 12.32 -38.68
C GLY A 19 35.11 12.75 -37.61
N CYS A 20 34.03 13.43 -37.97
CA CYS A 20 33.09 14.01 -37.00
C CYS A 20 31.73 13.35 -36.92
N GLU A 21 31.41 12.38 -37.77
CA GLU A 21 30.08 11.75 -37.72
C GLU A 21 29.90 10.94 -36.45
N ASP A 22 30.87 10.12 -36.05
CA ASP A 22 30.81 9.33 -34.81
C ASP A 22 30.91 10.17 -33.53
N TYR A 23 31.58 11.35 -33.61
CA TYR A 23 31.67 12.26 -32.44
C TYR A 23 30.44 13.10 -32.22
N LEU A 24 29.61 13.29 -33.25
CA LEU A 24 28.35 14.05 -33.20
C LEU A 24 27.12 13.15 -33.00
N ASP A 25 27.26 11.84 -33.02
CA ASP A 25 26.20 10.92 -32.64
C ASP A 25 26.07 10.85 -31.11
N VAL A 26 25.58 11.95 -30.55
CA VAL A 26 25.25 12.08 -29.12
C VAL A 26 23.94 11.36 -28.76
N ASN A 27 23.31 10.73 -29.73
CA ASN A 27 22.04 10.00 -29.52
C ASN A 27 22.27 8.55 -29.09
N THR A 28 23.46 7.99 -29.33
CA THR A 28 23.85 6.71 -28.78
C THR A 28 24.45 6.90 -27.39
N ASN A 29 23.79 6.37 -26.37
CA ASN A 29 24.33 6.38 -25.01
C ASN A 29 25.48 5.35 -24.91
N PRO A 30 26.74 5.77 -24.83
CA PRO A 30 27.90 4.83 -24.83
C PRO A 30 27.98 3.97 -23.57
N ASN A 31 27.15 4.27 -22.55
CA ASN A 31 27.05 3.54 -21.29
C ASN A 31 25.72 2.77 -21.17
N GLY A 32 24.85 2.82 -22.18
CA GLY A 32 23.62 2.04 -22.24
C GLY A 32 23.79 0.76 -23.05
N PRO A 33 22.94 -0.26 -22.85
CA PRO A 33 22.94 -1.44 -23.71
C PRO A 33 22.50 -1.07 -25.14
N ASP A 34 23.22 -1.59 -26.13
CA ASP A 34 22.92 -1.38 -27.56
C ASP A 34 21.69 -2.19 -28.05
N ALA A 35 21.17 -3.08 -27.21
CA ALA A 35 20.03 -3.93 -27.50
C ALA A 35 19.09 -4.02 -26.31
N LEU A 36 17.82 -4.30 -26.58
CA LEU A 36 16.82 -4.53 -25.56
C LEU A 36 17.22 -5.72 -24.67
N LEU A 37 17.29 -5.48 -23.36
CA LEU A 37 17.69 -6.48 -22.37
C LEU A 37 16.65 -7.60 -22.24
N GLN A 38 17.06 -8.75 -21.74
CA GLN A 38 16.16 -9.86 -21.44
C GLN A 38 15.22 -9.50 -20.28
N PRO A 39 13.93 -9.91 -20.31
CA PRO A 39 12.91 -9.44 -19.36
C PRO A 39 13.20 -9.84 -17.90
N GLU A 40 13.92 -10.94 -17.65
CA GLU A 40 14.33 -11.37 -16.31
C GLU A 40 15.28 -10.40 -15.60
N LEU A 41 15.94 -9.50 -16.32
CA LEU A 41 16.82 -8.50 -15.73
C LEU A 41 16.06 -7.29 -15.15
N PHE A 42 14.84 -7.05 -15.62
CA PHE A 42 14.04 -5.93 -15.16
C PHE A 42 13.17 -6.27 -13.94
N LEU A 43 12.58 -7.47 -13.90
CA LEU A 43 11.52 -7.82 -12.97
C LEU A 43 11.90 -7.68 -11.48
N PRO A 44 13.07 -8.15 -11.00
CA PRO A 44 13.41 -8.05 -9.58
C PRO A 44 13.50 -6.60 -9.10
N GLN A 45 14.05 -5.70 -9.92
CA GLN A 45 14.15 -4.29 -9.58
C GLN A 45 12.76 -3.64 -9.55
N ILE A 46 11.90 -3.90 -10.53
CA ILE A 46 10.53 -3.38 -10.60
C ILE A 46 9.76 -3.74 -9.33
N GLN A 47 9.78 -5.02 -8.92
CA GLN A 47 9.09 -5.52 -7.74
C GLN A 47 9.64 -4.89 -6.45
N SER A 48 10.95 -4.78 -6.32
CA SER A 48 11.60 -4.20 -5.15
C SER A 48 11.31 -2.70 -5.01
N GLU A 49 11.43 -1.93 -6.10
CA GLU A 49 11.16 -0.49 -6.12
C GLU A 49 9.70 -0.18 -5.77
N LEU A 50 8.75 -0.94 -6.34
CA LEU A 50 7.33 -0.76 -6.04
C LEU A 50 7.02 -1.03 -4.56
N ALA A 51 7.54 -2.13 -4.00
CA ALA A 51 7.33 -2.46 -2.59
C ALA A 51 7.91 -1.38 -1.65
N VAL A 52 9.10 -0.88 -1.94
CA VAL A 52 9.72 0.19 -1.16
C VAL A 52 8.93 1.50 -1.29
N ALA A 53 8.45 1.83 -2.49
CA ALA A 53 7.66 3.04 -2.72
C ALA A 53 6.32 3.01 -1.98
N ILE A 54 5.62 1.85 -1.99
CA ILE A 54 4.39 1.65 -1.21
C ILE A 54 4.65 1.87 0.29
N GLN A 55 5.72 1.28 0.83
CA GLN A 55 6.07 1.48 2.24
C GLN A 55 6.46 2.94 2.53
N TRP A 56 7.19 3.57 1.60
CA TRP A 56 7.66 4.94 1.78
C TRP A 56 6.50 5.92 1.90
N ASP A 57 5.59 5.93 0.94
CA ASP A 57 4.46 6.88 0.93
C ASP A 57 3.32 6.43 1.84
N GLY A 58 3.11 5.11 1.96
CA GLY A 58 2.14 4.53 2.87
C GLY A 58 2.35 4.92 4.34
N ARG A 59 3.60 5.18 4.76
CA ARG A 59 3.84 5.68 6.13
C ARG A 59 3.16 7.02 6.41
N PHE A 60 2.91 7.85 5.39
CA PHE A 60 2.24 9.14 5.56
C PHE A 60 0.72 8.99 5.59
N THR A 61 0.15 8.14 4.73
CA THR A 61 -1.27 7.82 4.81
C THR A 61 -1.62 7.07 6.10
N GLY A 62 -0.65 6.35 6.67
CA GLY A 62 -0.77 5.73 7.99
C GLY A 62 -1.05 6.71 9.14
N PHE A 63 -0.68 7.99 9.01
CA PHE A 63 -1.09 9.04 9.97
C PHE A 63 -2.56 9.41 9.79
N TYR A 64 -3.02 9.57 8.55
CA TYR A 64 -4.42 9.95 8.25
C TYR A 64 -5.42 8.88 8.70
N THR A 65 -5.00 7.61 8.64
CA THR A 65 -5.82 6.47 9.05
C THR A 65 -5.57 6.03 10.49
N GLN A 66 -4.71 6.74 11.24
CA GLN A 66 -4.33 6.40 12.61
C GLN A 66 -3.78 4.98 12.78
N ASN A 67 -3.12 4.42 11.75
CA ASN A 67 -2.28 3.24 11.95
C ASN A 67 -1.20 3.54 12.98
N TRP A 68 -0.68 4.74 12.93
CA TRP A 68 0.28 5.31 13.88
C TRP A 68 0.14 6.81 14.00
N ALA A 69 0.78 7.35 15.02
CA ALA A 69 1.02 8.78 15.17
C ALA A 69 2.49 9.03 15.49
N TYR A 70 2.97 10.22 15.17
CA TYR A 70 4.30 10.66 15.57
C TYR A 70 4.32 10.98 17.07
N ALA A 71 5.34 10.51 17.76
CA ALA A 71 5.43 10.60 19.22
C ALA A 71 5.30 12.03 19.79
N SER A 72 5.73 13.06 19.05
CA SER A 72 5.62 14.45 19.48
C SER A 72 4.23 15.09 19.27
N GLY A 73 3.24 14.32 18.87
CA GLY A 73 1.84 14.77 18.80
C GLY A 73 1.62 15.96 17.87
N ALA A 74 0.99 17.01 18.37
CA ALA A 74 0.63 18.22 17.61
C ALA A 74 1.82 18.96 16.98
N ALA A 75 3.04 18.67 17.39
CA ALA A 75 4.24 19.21 16.74
C ALA A 75 4.48 18.59 15.34
N TYR A 76 3.81 17.51 15.00
CA TYR A 76 3.93 16.86 13.71
C TYR A 76 2.63 16.98 12.92
N SER A 77 2.62 17.91 11.98
CA SER A 77 1.43 18.33 11.25
C SER A 77 0.71 17.20 10.49
N LEU A 78 1.41 16.13 10.10
CA LEU A 78 0.80 14.96 9.44
C LEU A 78 -0.18 14.21 10.34
N ASN A 79 0.03 14.21 11.68
CA ASN A 79 -0.96 13.69 12.61
C ASN A 79 -2.30 14.42 12.50
N LEU A 80 -2.28 15.68 12.04
CA LEU A 80 -3.43 16.57 11.87
C LEU A 80 -3.91 16.65 10.41
N HIS A 81 -3.55 15.67 9.59
CA HIS A 81 -3.90 15.62 8.16
C HIS A 81 -3.31 16.74 7.29
N SER A 82 -2.16 17.34 7.67
CA SER A 82 -1.50 18.30 6.79
C SER A 82 -1.05 17.66 5.49
N ASN A 83 -0.95 18.48 4.43
CA ASN A 83 -0.33 18.01 3.20
C ASN A 83 1.19 17.87 3.35
N PRO A 84 1.76 16.75 2.88
CA PRO A 84 3.20 16.63 2.71
C PRO A 84 3.71 17.58 1.60
N LEU A 85 4.62 18.50 1.94
CA LEU A 85 5.01 19.62 1.05
C LEU A 85 6.32 19.40 0.27
N ALA A 86 6.85 18.18 0.20
CA ALA A 86 8.14 17.94 -0.42
C ALA A 86 8.17 16.68 -1.28
N ASP A 87 9.14 16.56 -2.20
CA ASP A 87 9.37 15.39 -3.04
C ASP A 87 9.55 14.07 -2.27
N SER A 88 9.92 14.15 -0.98
CA SER A 88 10.05 12.99 -0.11
C SER A 88 8.75 12.23 0.14
N TYR A 89 7.59 12.78 -0.25
CA TYR A 89 6.25 12.20 -0.11
C TYR A 89 5.67 11.73 -1.46
N ALA A 90 6.51 11.56 -2.45
CA ALA A 90 6.10 11.14 -3.79
C ALA A 90 7.06 10.08 -4.37
N GLN A 91 7.47 9.13 -3.53
CA GLN A 91 8.28 8.00 -3.99
C GLN A 91 7.49 7.04 -4.86
N LEU A 92 6.20 6.89 -4.60
CA LEU A 92 5.31 6.11 -5.46
C LEU A 92 5.21 6.73 -6.86
N TRP A 93 5.08 8.06 -6.96
CA TRP A 93 5.14 8.78 -8.23
C TRP A 93 6.44 8.49 -8.98
N ARG A 94 7.57 8.64 -8.29
CA ARG A 94 8.88 8.34 -8.84
C ARG A 94 9.03 6.87 -9.26
N ALA A 95 8.55 5.93 -8.46
CA ALA A 95 8.60 4.52 -8.79
C ALA A 95 7.80 4.22 -10.05
N VAL A 96 6.53 4.65 -10.12
CA VAL A 96 5.62 4.32 -11.21
C VAL A 96 6.06 4.95 -12.53
N TYR A 97 6.49 6.23 -12.54
CA TYR A 97 6.86 6.89 -13.78
C TYR A 97 8.33 6.69 -14.18
N TRP A 98 9.23 6.60 -13.23
CA TRP A 98 10.67 6.55 -13.54
C TRP A 98 11.27 5.17 -13.30
N SER A 99 11.32 4.68 -12.03
CA SER A 99 12.10 3.48 -11.72
C SER A 99 11.55 2.21 -12.35
N MET A 100 10.24 2.11 -12.54
CA MET A 100 9.59 0.96 -13.13
C MET A 100 8.91 1.25 -14.47
N GLY A 101 8.53 2.49 -14.76
CA GLY A 101 7.70 2.82 -15.92
C GLY A 101 8.30 2.40 -17.26
N TYR A 102 9.47 2.91 -17.62
CA TYR A 102 10.17 2.49 -18.84
C TYR A 102 10.64 1.04 -18.76
N ASN A 103 11.16 0.60 -17.60
CA ASN A 103 11.57 -0.79 -17.39
C ASN A 103 10.44 -1.79 -17.63
N LEU A 104 9.19 -1.43 -17.27
CA LEU A 104 8.01 -2.25 -17.61
C LEU A 104 7.73 -2.25 -19.11
N SER A 105 7.89 -1.13 -19.80
CA SER A 105 7.71 -1.07 -21.27
C SER A 105 8.72 -1.98 -21.95
N ASP A 106 10.00 -1.86 -21.62
CA ASP A 106 11.09 -2.66 -22.18
C ASP A 106 10.91 -4.16 -21.83
N MET A 107 10.50 -4.47 -20.60
CA MET A 107 10.25 -5.85 -20.17
C MET A 107 9.09 -6.49 -20.96
N ILE A 108 8.01 -5.77 -21.18
CA ILE A 108 6.86 -6.24 -21.97
C ILE A 108 7.26 -6.45 -23.43
N GLU A 109 7.92 -5.47 -24.04
CA GLU A 109 8.40 -5.56 -25.43
C GLU A 109 9.36 -6.73 -25.61
N SER A 110 10.35 -6.85 -24.74
CA SER A 110 11.30 -7.98 -24.77
C SER A 110 10.61 -9.32 -24.56
N GLY A 111 9.60 -9.37 -23.69
CA GLY A 111 8.79 -10.56 -23.45
C GLY A 111 8.03 -10.98 -24.71
N GLU A 112 7.40 -10.05 -25.41
CA GLU A 112 6.70 -10.32 -26.69
C GLU A 112 7.67 -10.85 -27.76
N LEU A 113 8.81 -10.16 -27.98
CA LEU A 113 9.82 -10.55 -28.97
C LEU A 113 10.39 -11.95 -28.72
N ASN A 114 10.55 -12.34 -27.46
CA ASN A 114 11.14 -13.61 -27.06
C ASN A 114 10.10 -14.69 -26.71
N LYS A 115 8.81 -14.45 -26.92
CA LYS A 115 7.71 -15.34 -26.55
C LYS A 115 7.68 -15.72 -25.07
N LYS A 116 8.12 -14.82 -24.20
CA LYS A 116 8.09 -14.93 -22.73
C LYS A 116 6.81 -14.27 -22.22
N TYR A 117 5.64 -14.81 -22.59
CA TYR A 117 4.32 -14.20 -22.34
C TYR A 117 3.96 -14.13 -20.86
N ASP A 118 4.60 -14.91 -20.03
CA ASP A 118 4.52 -14.80 -18.57
C ASP A 118 5.09 -13.47 -18.06
N PHE A 119 6.23 -13.01 -18.59
CA PHE A 119 6.75 -11.67 -18.28
C PHE A 119 5.85 -10.55 -18.82
N VAL A 120 5.26 -10.75 -20.00
CA VAL A 120 4.27 -9.81 -20.55
C VAL A 120 3.08 -9.68 -19.61
N GLY A 121 2.53 -10.82 -19.17
CA GLY A 121 1.40 -10.84 -18.24
C GLY A 121 1.71 -10.20 -16.89
N VAL A 122 2.81 -10.58 -16.27
CA VAL A 122 3.29 -9.97 -15.02
C VAL A 122 3.56 -8.49 -15.19
N GLY A 123 4.12 -8.06 -16.33
CA GLY A 123 4.37 -6.66 -16.64
C GLY A 123 3.11 -5.81 -16.68
N HIS A 124 2.06 -6.29 -17.37
CA HIS A 124 0.76 -5.61 -17.40
C HIS A 124 0.12 -5.54 -16.01
N ILE A 125 0.18 -6.61 -15.23
CA ILE A 125 -0.37 -6.66 -13.86
C ILE A 125 0.36 -5.67 -12.95
N LEU A 126 1.70 -5.62 -12.99
CA LEU A 126 2.48 -4.69 -12.16
C LEU A 126 2.26 -3.23 -12.58
N ARG A 127 2.06 -2.96 -13.88
CA ARG A 127 1.69 -1.63 -14.36
C ARG A 127 0.33 -1.20 -13.84
N ALA A 128 -0.66 -2.08 -13.92
CA ALA A 128 -1.99 -1.85 -13.38
C ALA A 128 -1.95 -1.59 -11.86
N PHE A 129 -1.17 -2.38 -11.12
CA PHE A 129 -0.99 -2.19 -9.69
C PHE A 129 -0.33 -0.84 -9.36
N GLY A 130 0.69 -0.44 -10.13
CA GLY A 130 1.30 0.90 -10.01
C GLY A 130 0.29 2.02 -10.23
N TRP A 131 -0.53 1.94 -11.29
CA TRP A 131 -1.60 2.91 -11.57
C TRP A 131 -2.66 2.95 -10.46
N GLN A 132 -3.06 1.78 -9.94
CA GLN A 132 -4.00 1.69 -8.83
C GLN A 132 -3.48 2.44 -7.60
N MET A 133 -2.26 2.14 -7.17
CA MET A 133 -1.64 2.81 -6.02
C MET A 133 -1.51 4.31 -6.25
N LEU A 134 -1.12 4.72 -7.46
CA LEU A 134 -0.86 6.12 -7.77
C LEU A 134 -2.16 6.95 -7.79
N THR A 135 -3.22 6.44 -8.45
CA THR A 135 -4.51 7.15 -8.48
C THR A 135 -5.22 7.14 -7.14
N ASP A 136 -5.11 6.04 -6.38
CA ASP A 136 -5.62 5.99 -5.00
C ASP A 136 -4.93 7.02 -4.09
N TYR A 137 -3.67 7.36 -4.37
CA TYR A 137 -2.89 8.32 -3.59
C TYR A 137 -3.13 9.78 -4.02
N HIS A 138 -3.13 10.05 -5.35
CA HIS A 138 -3.10 11.42 -5.89
C HIS A 138 -4.44 11.90 -6.48
N GLY A 139 -5.36 10.99 -6.84
CA GLY A 139 -6.54 11.30 -7.64
C GLY A 139 -6.22 11.25 -9.13
N PRO A 140 -6.44 12.33 -9.92
CA PRO A 140 -6.02 12.41 -11.32
C PRO A 140 -4.52 12.20 -11.47
N VAL A 141 -4.12 11.42 -12.49
CA VAL A 141 -2.71 11.10 -12.78
C VAL A 141 -2.51 10.97 -14.29
N ILE A 142 -1.26 10.97 -14.75
CA ILE A 142 -0.91 10.92 -16.18
C ILE A 142 -0.80 9.44 -16.60
N VAL A 143 -1.72 8.94 -17.41
CA VAL A 143 -1.76 7.55 -17.89
C VAL A 143 -1.72 7.47 -19.40
N THR A 144 -2.64 8.15 -20.09
CA THR A 144 -2.79 8.07 -21.56
C THR A 144 -1.62 8.65 -22.32
N GLN A 145 -0.96 9.64 -21.78
CA GLN A 145 0.22 10.30 -22.34
C GLN A 145 1.53 9.83 -21.69
N ALA A 146 1.46 8.96 -20.68
CA ALA A 146 2.64 8.48 -19.98
C ALA A 146 3.60 7.76 -20.94
N PHE A 147 4.90 8.03 -20.78
CA PHE A 147 5.98 7.42 -21.57
C PHE A 147 6.04 7.81 -23.04
N ASP A 148 5.29 8.84 -23.46
CA ASP A 148 5.45 9.44 -24.78
C ASP A 148 6.75 10.27 -24.80
N ALA A 149 7.77 9.77 -25.52
CA ALA A 149 9.10 10.36 -25.56
C ALA A 149 9.15 11.73 -26.27
N ASP A 150 8.14 12.04 -27.07
CA ASP A 150 8.06 13.30 -27.82
C ASP A 150 7.44 14.44 -27.00
N ARG A 151 6.85 14.10 -25.84
CA ARG A 151 6.23 15.09 -24.93
C ARG A 151 7.20 15.62 -23.89
N ARG A 152 6.92 16.85 -23.44
CA ARG A 152 7.63 17.51 -22.31
C ARG A 152 6.64 17.99 -21.24
N VAL A 153 5.38 18.13 -21.58
CA VAL A 153 4.26 18.47 -20.70
C VAL A 153 3.13 17.47 -20.96
N PHE A 154 2.36 17.16 -19.92
CA PHE A 154 1.42 16.06 -19.91
C PHE A 154 0.12 16.51 -19.27
N ASP A 155 -1.00 16.11 -19.84
CA ASP A 155 -2.32 16.32 -19.26
C ASP A 155 -2.61 15.21 -18.24
N TYR A 156 -3.33 15.55 -17.19
CA TYR A 156 -3.78 14.58 -16.20
C TYR A 156 -5.07 13.92 -16.67
N ASP A 157 -5.12 12.60 -16.55
CA ASP A 157 -6.34 11.83 -16.79
C ASP A 157 -7.20 11.81 -15.52
N GLU A 158 -8.51 11.96 -15.70
CA GLU A 158 -9.49 11.78 -14.63
C GLU A 158 -9.46 10.34 -14.09
N GLN A 159 -9.78 10.16 -12.80
CA GLN A 159 -9.71 8.85 -12.17
C GLN A 159 -10.55 7.78 -12.87
N GLU A 160 -11.68 8.13 -13.46
CA GLU A 160 -12.50 7.19 -14.23
C GLU A 160 -11.70 6.55 -15.38
N VAL A 161 -10.97 7.36 -16.16
CA VAL A 161 -10.10 6.87 -17.25
C VAL A 161 -8.98 5.98 -16.69
N VAL A 162 -8.41 6.35 -15.55
CA VAL A 162 -7.36 5.56 -14.93
C VAL A 162 -7.88 4.19 -14.48
N TYR A 163 -9.08 4.10 -13.87
CA TYR A 163 -9.68 2.83 -13.47
C TYR A 163 -10.02 1.94 -14.67
N GLN A 164 -10.47 2.53 -15.79
CA GLN A 164 -10.70 1.79 -17.04
C GLN A 164 -9.40 1.21 -17.60
N GLU A 165 -8.31 1.95 -17.56
CA GLU A 165 -6.99 1.47 -18.00
C GLU A 165 -6.42 0.38 -17.06
N ILE A 166 -6.62 0.49 -15.75
CA ILE A 166 -6.27 -0.55 -14.78
C ILE A 166 -6.97 -1.86 -15.14
N GLU A 167 -8.28 -1.83 -15.34
CA GLU A 167 -9.06 -3.01 -15.74
C GLU A 167 -8.54 -3.62 -17.04
N ARG A 168 -8.33 -2.79 -18.08
CA ARG A 168 -7.80 -3.23 -19.38
C ARG A 168 -6.45 -3.95 -19.23
N LEU A 169 -5.53 -3.38 -18.47
CA LEU A 169 -4.20 -3.97 -18.24
C LEU A 169 -4.26 -5.29 -17.46
N LEU A 170 -5.12 -5.39 -16.45
CA LEU A 170 -5.30 -6.62 -15.69
C LEU A 170 -5.85 -7.76 -16.56
N LEU A 171 -6.82 -7.45 -17.43
CA LEU A 171 -7.38 -8.43 -18.36
C LEU A 171 -6.34 -8.88 -19.40
N LEU A 172 -5.53 -7.96 -19.96
CA LEU A 172 -4.40 -8.29 -20.83
C LEU A 172 -3.34 -9.13 -20.10
N GLY A 173 -3.08 -8.83 -18.84
CA GLY A 173 -2.17 -9.61 -18.01
C GLY A 173 -2.63 -11.06 -17.85
N ILE A 174 -3.92 -11.25 -17.53
CA ILE A 174 -4.52 -12.60 -17.42
C ILE A 174 -4.50 -13.31 -18.77
N GLU A 175 -4.82 -12.63 -19.87
CA GLU A 175 -4.76 -13.22 -21.21
C GLU A 175 -3.35 -13.70 -21.56
N SER A 176 -2.34 -12.87 -21.32
CA SER A 176 -0.93 -13.21 -21.58
C SER A 176 -0.47 -14.41 -20.77
N LEU A 177 -0.85 -14.51 -19.49
CA LEU A 177 -0.54 -15.64 -18.62
C LEU A 177 -1.23 -16.94 -19.05
N ASN A 178 -2.35 -16.87 -19.78
CA ASN A 178 -3.06 -18.03 -20.32
C ASN A 178 -2.49 -18.53 -21.65
N ARG A 179 -1.56 -17.81 -22.27
CA ARG A 179 -0.95 -18.21 -23.56
C ARG A 179 -0.13 -19.48 -23.40
N THR A 180 -0.28 -20.37 -24.36
CA THR A 180 0.40 -21.69 -24.39
C THR A 180 1.38 -21.83 -25.57
N ASP A 181 1.47 -20.80 -26.40
CA ASP A 181 2.32 -20.74 -27.60
C ASP A 181 3.69 -20.06 -27.35
N GLY A 182 3.99 -19.76 -26.08
CA GLY A 182 5.26 -19.21 -25.62
C GLY A 182 6.13 -20.20 -24.86
N LEU A 183 7.19 -19.70 -24.24
CA LEU A 183 8.07 -20.47 -23.38
C LEU A 183 7.35 -20.87 -22.05
N SER A 184 7.75 -22.02 -21.49
CA SER A 184 7.33 -22.41 -20.15
C SER A 184 7.92 -21.48 -19.08
N PRO A 185 7.40 -21.39 -17.85
CA PRO A 185 8.02 -20.59 -16.77
C PRO A 185 9.45 -21.02 -16.43
N GLU A 186 9.77 -22.31 -16.63
CA GLU A 186 11.10 -22.84 -16.44
C GLU A 186 12.08 -22.33 -17.51
N ASP A 187 11.62 -22.32 -18.78
CA ASP A 187 12.44 -21.91 -19.92
C ASP A 187 12.49 -20.40 -20.12
N SER A 188 11.47 -19.68 -19.66
CA SER A 188 11.39 -18.20 -19.76
C SER A 188 12.32 -17.48 -18.79
N GLY A 189 12.65 -18.10 -17.66
CA GLY A 189 13.43 -17.49 -16.58
C GLY A 189 12.57 -16.80 -15.50
N LEU A 190 11.23 -16.85 -15.60
CA LEU A 190 10.36 -16.17 -14.65
C LEU A 190 10.57 -16.66 -13.22
N ARG A 191 10.74 -17.98 -13.03
CA ARG A 191 10.98 -18.57 -11.70
C ARG A 191 12.14 -17.96 -10.93
N GLN A 192 13.23 -17.60 -11.65
CA GLN A 192 14.45 -17.05 -11.07
C GLN A 192 14.33 -15.54 -10.79
N ALA A 193 13.52 -14.84 -11.58
CA ALA A 193 13.39 -13.38 -11.52
C ALA A 193 12.27 -12.90 -10.59
N ASP A 194 11.23 -13.70 -10.38
CA ASP A 194 10.03 -13.29 -9.64
C ASP A 194 10.22 -13.43 -8.12
N LEU A 195 10.25 -12.29 -7.42
CA LEU A 195 10.44 -12.21 -5.96
C LEU A 195 9.15 -12.44 -5.16
N ILE A 196 7.98 -12.49 -5.81
CA ILE A 196 6.67 -12.57 -5.15
C ILE A 196 6.15 -14.02 -5.17
N TYR A 197 6.04 -14.63 -6.35
CA TYR A 197 5.41 -15.93 -6.54
C TYR A 197 6.33 -17.01 -7.14
N ASN A 198 7.64 -16.72 -7.30
CA ASN A 198 8.61 -17.63 -7.89
C ASN A 198 8.14 -18.18 -9.25
N GLY A 199 7.54 -17.36 -10.08
CA GLY A 199 7.08 -17.69 -11.42
C GLY A 199 5.78 -18.48 -11.51
N ASP A 200 5.00 -18.58 -10.43
CA ASP A 200 3.69 -19.25 -10.44
C ASP A 200 2.66 -18.40 -11.18
N ARG A 201 2.37 -18.76 -12.44
CA ARG A 201 1.39 -18.07 -13.29
C ARG A 201 -0.03 -18.07 -12.70
N GLU A 202 -0.42 -19.15 -12.02
CA GLU A 202 -1.76 -19.25 -11.42
C GLU A 202 -1.91 -18.29 -10.25
N LYS A 203 -0.88 -18.12 -9.43
CA LYS A 203 -0.88 -17.13 -8.36
C LYS A 203 -0.90 -15.70 -8.91
N TRP A 204 -0.18 -15.42 -10.01
CA TRP A 204 -0.25 -14.12 -10.67
C TRP A 204 -1.63 -13.81 -11.24
N LYS A 205 -2.33 -14.80 -11.81
CA LYS A 205 -3.74 -14.62 -12.24
C LYS A 205 -4.66 -14.34 -11.06
N LYS A 206 -4.50 -15.07 -9.96
CA LYS A 206 -5.25 -14.81 -8.72
C LYS A 206 -5.00 -13.41 -8.18
N PHE A 207 -3.76 -12.93 -8.21
CA PHE A 207 -3.39 -11.57 -7.83
C PHE A 207 -4.07 -10.53 -8.75
N ALA A 208 -4.10 -10.77 -10.05
CA ALA A 208 -4.78 -9.90 -11.01
C ALA A 208 -6.29 -9.82 -10.73
N TYR A 209 -6.96 -10.96 -10.46
CA TYR A 209 -8.36 -10.97 -10.05
C TYR A 209 -8.59 -10.25 -8.72
N GLY A 210 -7.66 -10.34 -7.78
CA GLY A 210 -7.69 -9.57 -6.53
C GLY A 210 -7.63 -8.07 -6.78
N LEU A 211 -6.77 -7.61 -7.69
CA LEU A 211 -6.70 -6.21 -8.09
C LEU A 211 -7.96 -5.73 -8.81
N LEU A 212 -8.57 -6.57 -9.67
CA LEU A 212 -9.88 -6.28 -10.28
C LEU A 212 -10.95 -6.09 -9.20
N ALA A 213 -11.01 -6.99 -8.21
CA ALA A 213 -11.94 -6.86 -7.08
C ALA A 213 -11.72 -5.55 -6.31
N ILE A 214 -10.48 -5.22 -5.97
CA ILE A 214 -10.11 -3.98 -5.26
C ILE A 214 -10.52 -2.76 -6.08
N SER A 215 -10.16 -2.72 -7.38
CA SER A 215 -10.45 -1.60 -8.27
C SER A 215 -11.97 -1.35 -8.39
N LYS A 216 -12.75 -2.40 -8.63
CA LYS A 216 -14.22 -2.30 -8.71
C LYS A 216 -14.84 -1.91 -7.37
N HIS A 217 -14.29 -2.41 -6.26
CA HIS A 217 -14.81 -2.11 -4.93
C HIS A 217 -14.53 -0.67 -4.47
N ARG A 218 -13.54 0.02 -5.05
CA ARG A 218 -13.37 1.47 -4.85
C ARG A 218 -14.61 2.27 -5.23
N LEU A 219 -15.43 1.75 -6.14
CA LEU A 219 -16.54 2.46 -6.77
C LEU A 219 -17.88 2.27 -6.04
N THR A 220 -17.88 1.89 -4.76
CA THR A 220 -19.11 1.69 -3.96
C THR A 220 -20.01 2.92 -3.88
N ASN A 221 -19.47 4.13 -4.04
CA ASN A 221 -20.21 5.38 -4.02
C ASN A 221 -20.76 5.78 -5.41
N LYS A 222 -20.53 4.94 -6.44
CA LYS A 222 -21.03 5.18 -7.80
C LYS A 222 -22.32 4.42 -8.07
N ASN A 223 -23.22 5.04 -8.83
CA ASN A 223 -24.53 4.47 -9.16
C ASN A 223 -24.46 3.21 -10.03
N PHE A 224 -23.33 2.97 -10.67
CA PHE A 224 -23.06 1.78 -11.50
C PHE A 224 -22.26 0.69 -10.74
N TYR A 225 -22.05 0.82 -9.44
CA TYR A 225 -21.37 -0.19 -8.63
C TYR A 225 -22.08 -1.54 -8.68
N ASP A 226 -21.35 -2.59 -9.00
CA ASP A 226 -21.85 -3.97 -9.03
C ASP A 226 -21.14 -4.84 -8.00
N ALA A 227 -21.81 -5.11 -6.88
CA ALA A 227 -21.31 -5.98 -5.83
C ALA A 227 -21.12 -7.43 -6.30
N GLN A 228 -21.91 -7.93 -7.26
CA GLN A 228 -21.78 -9.28 -7.78
C GLN A 228 -20.51 -9.45 -8.61
N GLU A 229 -20.14 -8.42 -9.38
CA GLU A 229 -18.87 -8.39 -10.11
C GLU A 229 -17.70 -8.49 -9.14
N VAL A 230 -17.70 -7.71 -8.06
CA VAL A 230 -16.66 -7.73 -7.02
C VAL A 230 -16.57 -9.12 -6.37
N ILE A 231 -17.70 -9.70 -5.95
CA ILE A 231 -17.74 -11.05 -5.36
C ILE A 231 -17.18 -12.08 -6.35
N GLY A 232 -17.57 -12.01 -7.62
CA GLY A 232 -17.11 -12.90 -8.67
C GLY A 232 -15.59 -12.81 -8.92
N TYR A 233 -15.00 -11.64 -8.80
CA TYR A 233 -13.55 -11.46 -8.88
C TYR A 233 -12.83 -12.00 -7.62
N VAL A 234 -13.34 -11.76 -6.42
CA VAL A 234 -12.76 -12.34 -5.19
C VAL A 234 -12.80 -13.87 -5.25
N ASP A 235 -13.89 -14.45 -5.80
CA ASP A 235 -14.01 -15.90 -5.99
C ASP A 235 -13.01 -16.49 -7.00
N GLN A 236 -12.36 -15.69 -7.82
CA GLN A 236 -11.29 -16.10 -8.72
C GLN A 236 -9.90 -15.73 -8.19
N ALA A 237 -9.83 -14.86 -7.17
CA ALA A 237 -8.59 -14.38 -6.58
C ALA A 237 -7.94 -15.37 -5.59
N LEU A 238 -7.19 -14.89 -4.62
CA LEU A 238 -6.49 -15.69 -3.61
C LEU A 238 -7.44 -16.65 -2.89
N LYS A 239 -6.99 -17.89 -2.64
CA LYS A 239 -7.81 -18.96 -2.04
C LYS A 239 -7.47 -19.26 -0.58
N SER A 240 -6.30 -18.85 -0.14
CA SER A 240 -5.81 -19.01 1.24
C SER A 240 -4.59 -18.12 1.45
N ASN A 241 -4.09 -18.04 2.69
CA ASN A 241 -2.84 -17.33 3.02
C ASN A 241 -1.62 -17.86 2.24
N ALA A 242 -1.68 -19.08 1.69
CA ALA A 242 -0.60 -19.60 0.83
C ALA A 242 -0.52 -18.88 -0.53
N ASP A 243 -1.56 -18.15 -0.90
CA ASP A 243 -1.60 -17.32 -2.11
C ASP A 243 -1.26 -15.83 -1.83
N ASP A 244 -1.01 -15.44 -0.58
CA ASP A 244 -0.69 -14.06 -0.23
C ASP A 244 0.50 -13.55 -1.05
N ALA A 245 0.35 -12.35 -1.60
CA ALA A 245 1.42 -11.69 -2.34
C ALA A 245 2.37 -11.02 -1.36
N MET A 246 3.53 -11.64 -1.16
CA MET A 246 4.52 -11.21 -0.19
C MET A 246 5.85 -10.94 -0.88
N ILE A 247 6.48 -9.80 -0.60
CA ILE A 247 7.86 -9.55 -1.01
C ILE A 247 8.81 -9.72 0.18
N ARG A 248 9.85 -10.55 0.00
CA ARG A 248 10.83 -10.85 1.05
C ARG A 248 12.04 -9.92 0.94
N PHE A 249 12.46 -9.39 2.09
CA PHE A 249 13.70 -8.64 2.24
C PHE A 249 14.80 -9.51 2.88
N GLN A 250 16.06 -9.29 2.49
CA GLN A 250 17.21 -10.05 3.03
C GLN A 250 17.61 -9.55 4.42
N GLY A 251 17.54 -8.24 4.67
CA GLY A 251 17.78 -7.65 5.98
C GLY A 251 19.24 -7.56 6.42
N GLU A 252 20.20 -7.69 5.50
CA GLU A 252 21.62 -7.71 5.80
C GLU A 252 22.26 -6.31 5.81
N VAL A 253 21.84 -5.49 4.87
CA VAL A 253 22.30 -4.10 4.71
C VAL A 253 21.10 -3.18 4.47
N SER A 254 21.26 -1.87 4.69
CA SER A 254 20.17 -0.90 4.51
C SER A 254 19.51 -0.97 3.12
N ALA A 255 20.26 -1.30 2.07
CA ALA A 255 19.74 -1.35 0.70
C ALA A 255 18.78 -2.54 0.47
N ASN A 256 18.98 -3.69 1.12
CA ASN A 256 18.18 -4.90 0.94
C ASN A 256 17.31 -5.25 2.14
N THR A 257 17.08 -4.26 3.03
CA THR A 257 16.28 -4.42 4.24
C THR A 257 14.86 -3.90 4.05
N ASN A 258 13.92 -4.47 4.79
CA ASN A 258 12.57 -3.96 4.90
C ASN A 258 12.60 -2.46 5.26
N PHE A 259 11.83 -1.66 4.54
CA PHE A 259 11.79 -0.20 4.75
C PHE A 259 11.38 0.18 6.18
N PHE A 260 10.57 -0.64 6.83
CA PHE A 260 10.16 -0.46 8.22
C PHE A 260 11.08 -1.15 9.24
N GLY A 261 12.16 -1.78 8.78
CA GLY A 261 13.15 -2.39 9.65
C GLY A 261 14.04 -1.36 10.36
N PRO A 262 14.58 -1.70 11.55
CA PRO A 262 15.40 -0.79 12.34
C PRO A 262 16.70 -0.33 11.65
N LEU A 263 17.27 -1.10 10.71
CA LEU A 263 18.45 -0.68 9.93
C LEU A 263 18.20 0.56 9.06
N ARG A 264 16.96 0.81 8.66
CA ARG A 264 16.58 2.02 7.91
C ARG A 264 16.17 3.20 8.81
N GLY A 265 15.71 2.94 10.01
CA GLY A 265 15.37 3.97 10.98
C GLY A 265 14.12 4.81 10.66
N ASN A 266 13.29 4.43 9.69
CA ASN A 266 12.26 5.32 9.11
C ASN A 266 11.05 5.57 10.02
N ILE A 267 10.75 4.67 10.97
CA ILE A 267 9.55 4.73 11.81
C ILE A 267 9.85 4.76 13.32
N GLY A 268 11.06 5.10 13.71
CA GLY A 268 11.50 5.09 15.13
C GLY A 268 10.73 6.04 16.04
N TYR A 269 10.21 7.14 15.50
CA TYR A 269 9.36 8.09 16.25
C TYR A 269 7.87 7.75 16.23
N TYR A 270 7.45 6.68 15.52
CA TYR A 270 6.04 6.34 15.39
C TYR A 270 5.59 5.47 16.56
N ARG A 271 4.35 5.66 16.95
CA ARG A 271 3.68 4.91 18.02
C ARG A 271 2.31 4.47 17.52
N GLN A 272 1.87 3.30 17.95
CA GLN A 272 0.49 2.85 17.78
C GLN A 272 -0.50 3.87 18.36
N THR A 273 -1.64 4.06 17.73
CA THR A 273 -2.67 4.98 18.21
C THR A 273 -3.66 4.29 19.16
N LYS A 274 -4.41 5.07 19.92
CA LYS A 274 -5.51 4.56 20.75
C LYS A 274 -6.55 3.81 19.93
N PHE A 275 -6.77 4.22 18.68
CA PHE A 275 -7.76 3.57 17.83
C PHE A 275 -7.42 2.10 17.59
N ILE A 276 -6.24 1.79 17.03
CA ILE A 276 -5.87 0.38 16.78
C ILE A 276 -5.71 -0.42 18.08
N VAL A 277 -5.19 0.17 19.14
CA VAL A 277 -5.08 -0.52 20.44
C VAL A 277 -6.46 -0.87 20.97
N GLY A 278 -7.42 0.08 20.94
CA GLY A 278 -8.78 -0.14 21.40
C GLY A 278 -9.53 -1.25 20.64
N LEU A 279 -9.22 -1.41 19.32
CA LEU A 279 -9.79 -2.51 18.53
C LEU A 279 -9.31 -3.90 19.01
N LEU A 280 -8.15 -3.98 19.67
CA LEU A 280 -7.51 -5.24 20.04
C LEU A 280 -7.49 -5.49 21.55
N ASP A 281 -7.68 -4.46 22.40
CA ASP A 281 -7.64 -4.60 23.85
C ASP A 281 -9.03 -4.79 24.51
N GLY A 282 -10.09 -4.82 23.67
CA GLY A 282 -11.44 -5.03 24.14
C GLY A 282 -12.15 -3.76 24.65
N THR A 283 -11.59 -2.56 24.41
CA THR A 283 -12.22 -1.29 24.80
C THR A 283 -13.07 -0.64 23.70
N ASN A 284 -12.94 -1.12 22.44
CA ASN A 284 -13.77 -0.61 21.34
C ASN A 284 -15.23 -1.08 21.49
N PRO A 285 -16.23 -0.18 21.38
CA PRO A 285 -17.63 -0.53 21.66
C PRO A 285 -18.22 -1.58 20.70
N GLU A 286 -17.68 -1.75 19.50
CA GLU A 286 -18.16 -2.72 18.51
C GLU A 286 -17.47 -4.08 18.61
N LEU A 287 -16.21 -4.10 19.09
CA LEU A 287 -15.36 -5.30 19.17
C LEU A 287 -15.04 -5.68 20.63
N THR A 288 -16.04 -5.60 21.49
CA THR A 288 -15.93 -5.90 22.92
C THR A 288 -16.94 -6.99 23.30
N ASP A 289 -16.49 -7.94 24.10
CA ASP A 289 -17.36 -8.92 24.76
C ASP A 289 -17.19 -8.83 26.29
N PRO A 290 -18.08 -8.11 26.99
CA PRO A 290 -17.98 -7.94 28.43
C PRO A 290 -18.04 -9.25 29.23
N SER A 291 -18.57 -10.34 28.64
CA SER A 291 -18.66 -11.65 29.31
C SER A 291 -17.31 -12.36 29.46
N LEU A 292 -16.29 -11.90 28.72
CA LEU A 292 -14.96 -12.49 28.67
C LEU A 292 -13.94 -11.73 29.51
N GLU A 293 -14.38 -10.91 30.46
CA GLU A 293 -13.51 -10.22 31.41
C GLU A 293 -12.65 -11.17 32.23
N GLY A 294 -11.42 -10.77 32.52
CA GLY A 294 -10.59 -11.38 33.56
C GLY A 294 -9.92 -12.69 33.20
N THR A 295 -9.85 -13.09 31.94
CA THR A 295 -9.23 -14.37 31.51
C THR A 295 -7.71 -14.29 31.27
N ASP A 296 -7.11 -13.10 31.35
CA ASP A 296 -5.68 -12.91 31.13
C ASP A 296 -4.90 -12.93 32.46
N PRO A 297 -3.99 -13.89 32.70
CA PRO A 297 -3.21 -13.97 33.91
C PRO A 297 -2.23 -12.80 34.07
N VAL A 298 -1.90 -12.07 33.01
CA VAL A 298 -1.02 -10.89 33.03
C VAL A 298 -1.81 -9.60 33.25
N PHE A 299 -3.10 -9.60 32.89
CA PHE A 299 -3.99 -8.44 32.91
C PHE A 299 -5.28 -8.74 33.69
N GLU A 300 -5.13 -9.23 34.90
CA GLU A 300 -6.23 -9.59 35.78
C GLU A 300 -7.23 -8.42 35.93
N GLY A 301 -8.51 -8.64 35.57
CA GLY A 301 -9.57 -7.63 35.64
C GLY A 301 -9.77 -6.79 34.36
N GLU A 302 -9.08 -7.07 33.26
CA GLU A 302 -9.32 -6.45 31.95
C GLU A 302 -10.18 -7.37 31.04
N HIS A 303 -10.85 -6.77 30.06
CA HIS A 303 -11.59 -7.50 29.03
C HIS A 303 -10.70 -8.45 28.25
N LEU A 304 -11.29 -9.47 27.62
CA LEU A 304 -10.55 -10.37 26.76
C LEU A 304 -9.90 -9.57 25.62
N LYS A 305 -8.58 -9.66 25.57
CA LYS A 305 -7.81 -9.06 24.50
C LYS A 305 -7.83 -9.97 23.27
N ASP A 306 -7.97 -9.35 22.10
CA ASP A 306 -7.75 -10.02 20.84
C ASP A 306 -6.33 -10.62 20.82
N PRO A 307 -6.13 -11.91 20.52
CA PRO A 307 -4.80 -12.53 20.54
C PRO A 307 -3.78 -11.84 19.64
N ARG A 308 -4.25 -11.18 18.57
CA ARG A 308 -3.40 -10.46 17.61
C ARG A 308 -2.65 -9.28 18.24
N ILE A 309 -3.11 -8.73 19.36
CA ILE A 309 -2.42 -7.61 20.03
C ILE A 309 -0.97 -7.97 20.40
N THR A 310 -0.72 -9.19 20.87
CA THR A 310 0.62 -9.64 21.25
C THR A 310 1.56 -9.87 20.07
N ALA A 311 0.99 -10.18 18.91
CA ALA A 311 1.72 -10.41 17.67
C ALA A 311 2.02 -9.13 16.91
N MET A 312 1.14 -8.13 16.98
CA MET A 312 1.16 -6.93 16.16
C MET A 312 1.78 -5.72 16.86
N MET A 313 1.75 -5.65 18.18
CA MET A 313 2.11 -4.45 18.94
C MET A 313 3.10 -4.71 20.07
N ALA A 314 3.83 -3.65 20.46
CA ALA A 314 4.67 -3.65 21.64
C ALA A 314 3.92 -3.10 22.86
N PRO A 315 3.96 -3.79 24.02
CA PRO A 315 3.49 -3.21 25.27
C PRO A 315 4.39 -2.07 25.72
N ALA A 316 3.85 -1.17 26.54
CA ALA A 316 4.65 -0.20 27.29
C ALA A 316 5.60 -0.91 28.28
N PRO A 317 6.59 -0.21 28.89
CA PRO A 317 7.50 -0.83 29.86
C PRO A 317 6.82 -1.48 31.07
N ASP A 318 5.63 -0.98 31.48
CA ASP A 318 4.81 -1.54 32.55
C ASP A 318 4.02 -2.81 32.15
N GLY A 319 4.16 -3.26 30.90
CA GLY A 319 3.53 -4.46 30.37
C GLY A 319 2.16 -4.25 29.72
N HIS A 320 1.54 -3.07 29.84
CA HIS A 320 0.23 -2.79 29.26
C HIS A 320 0.32 -2.29 27.82
N TYR A 321 -0.66 -2.65 26.99
CA TYR A 321 -0.79 -2.10 25.64
C TYR A 321 -1.50 -0.75 25.68
N ARG A 322 -0.84 0.28 25.16
CA ARG A 322 -1.37 1.64 25.10
C ARG A 322 -1.10 2.25 23.72
N GLY A 323 -1.98 3.15 23.31
CA GLY A 323 -1.84 3.93 22.11
C GLY A 323 -1.80 5.42 22.40
N VAL A 324 -1.20 6.20 21.51
CA VAL A 324 -1.17 7.67 21.59
C VAL A 324 -2.38 8.28 20.90
N THR A 325 -2.83 9.43 21.37
CA THR A 325 -3.78 10.29 20.67
C THR A 325 -3.01 11.12 19.62
N PRO A 326 -3.45 11.20 18.35
CA PRO A 326 -2.68 11.85 17.28
C PRO A 326 -2.31 13.30 17.53
N ASP A 327 -3.16 14.09 18.14
CA ASP A 327 -2.97 15.51 18.44
C ASP A 327 -2.17 15.77 19.72
N VAL A 328 -1.96 14.76 20.57
CA VAL A 328 -1.24 14.86 21.85
C VAL A 328 0.10 14.11 21.84
N GLY A 329 0.13 12.92 21.24
CA GLY A 329 1.30 12.06 21.20
C GLY A 329 1.69 11.55 22.60
N VAL A 330 2.98 11.39 22.85
CA VAL A 330 3.48 10.91 24.16
C VAL A 330 3.38 11.95 25.27
N ASN A 331 2.99 13.18 24.98
CA ASN A 331 2.76 14.22 25.99
C ASN A 331 1.54 13.95 26.88
N GLU A 332 0.78 12.88 26.59
CA GLU A 332 -0.28 12.39 27.49
C GLU A 332 0.27 11.95 28.84
N TRP A 333 1.53 11.52 28.91
CA TRP A 333 2.14 11.00 30.12
C TRP A 333 3.15 11.99 30.72
N THR A 334 3.13 12.10 32.03
CA THR A 334 4.11 12.87 32.81
C THR A 334 5.42 12.11 32.96
N ALA A 335 6.46 12.76 33.42
CA ALA A 335 7.74 12.10 33.71
C ALA A 335 7.63 10.99 34.78
N ALA A 336 6.64 11.06 35.67
CA ALA A 336 6.39 10.02 36.69
C ALA A 336 5.71 8.78 36.10
N GLU A 337 5.11 8.89 34.90
CA GLU A 337 4.41 7.84 34.16
C GLU A 337 5.22 7.34 32.96
N ALA A 338 6.53 7.52 32.97
CA ALA A 338 7.41 7.17 31.85
C ALA A 338 7.38 5.68 31.47
N ASP A 339 7.03 4.80 32.41
CA ASP A 339 6.82 3.37 32.19
C ASP A 339 5.52 3.03 31.45
N GLN A 340 4.59 3.98 31.36
CA GLN A 340 3.32 3.83 30.63
C GLN A 340 3.41 4.29 29.16
N VAL A 341 4.49 4.95 28.78
CA VAL A 341 4.67 5.47 27.40
C VAL A 341 4.85 4.31 26.42
N PRO A 342 4.04 4.23 25.34
CA PRO A 342 4.17 3.19 24.33
C PRO A 342 5.57 3.15 23.71
N LYS A 343 6.14 1.96 23.57
CA LYS A 343 7.37 1.76 22.80
C LYS A 343 7.09 1.93 21.30
N ASN A 344 8.16 2.08 20.52
CA ASN A 344 8.04 2.07 19.05
C ASN A 344 7.86 0.63 18.51
N PHE A 345 7.67 0.49 17.19
CA PHE A 345 7.45 -0.81 16.54
C PHE A 345 8.65 -1.76 16.57
N TRP A 346 9.79 -1.32 17.09
CA TRP A 346 10.97 -2.16 17.33
C TRP A 346 11.12 -2.54 18.82
N ASN A 347 10.07 -2.33 19.61
CA ASN A 347 10.05 -2.59 21.05
C ASN A 347 11.09 -1.75 21.84
N LEU A 348 11.38 -0.54 21.36
CA LEU A 348 12.32 0.38 21.97
C LEU A 348 11.59 1.58 22.58
N PRO A 349 12.00 2.04 23.78
CA PRO A 349 11.40 3.23 24.40
C PRO A 349 11.78 4.54 23.68
N GLY A 350 12.97 4.60 23.06
CA GLY A 350 13.47 5.74 22.29
C GLY A 350 13.42 5.52 20.79
N TYR A 351 14.02 6.47 20.05
CA TYR A 351 14.11 6.40 18.59
C TYR A 351 15.03 5.27 18.13
N LEU A 352 16.28 5.32 18.56
CA LEU A 352 17.29 4.30 18.33
C LEU A 352 18.03 4.11 19.65
N GLY A 353 17.81 3.01 20.31
CA GLY A 353 18.50 2.71 21.56
C GLY A 353 18.29 1.26 21.96
N GLY A 354 19.37 0.52 22.04
CA GLY A 354 19.34 -0.89 22.40
C GLY A 354 19.15 -1.82 21.18
N THR A 355 19.13 -3.11 21.45
CA THR A 355 18.91 -4.15 20.44
C THR A 355 17.40 -4.41 20.35
N PRO A 356 16.78 -4.28 19.15
CA PRO A 356 15.38 -4.64 18.96
C PRO A 356 15.15 -6.12 19.30
N SER A 357 14.24 -6.41 20.23
CA SER A 357 13.89 -7.77 20.61
C SER A 357 12.66 -7.75 21.55
N PRO A 358 11.71 -8.67 21.40
CA PRO A 358 11.53 -9.58 20.27
C PRO A 358 11.05 -8.86 19.02
N GLN A 359 11.08 -9.58 17.90
CA GLN A 359 10.48 -9.12 16.64
C GLN A 359 8.99 -8.88 16.83
N ILE A 360 8.52 -7.71 16.40
CA ILE A 360 7.09 -7.37 16.42
C ILE A 360 6.59 -7.35 15.00
N TYR A 361 5.60 -8.18 14.71
CA TYR A 361 4.94 -8.27 13.42
C TYR A 361 5.98 -8.30 12.27
N PHE A 362 5.73 -7.58 11.16
CA PHE A 362 6.70 -7.47 10.06
C PHE A 362 7.60 -6.21 10.16
N PHE A 363 7.77 -5.61 11.32
CA PHE A 363 8.64 -4.43 11.52
C PHE A 363 10.11 -4.78 11.79
N ASN A 364 10.63 -5.83 11.19
CA ASN A 364 12.04 -6.23 11.28
C ASN A 364 12.74 -6.16 9.93
N ASN A 365 14.06 -6.28 9.95
CA ASN A 365 14.90 -6.08 8.77
C ASN A 365 14.63 -7.08 7.63
N SER A 366 14.35 -8.35 7.95
CA SER A 366 14.17 -9.44 6.99
C SER A 366 12.72 -9.89 6.84
N ALA A 367 11.76 -9.12 7.37
CA ALA A 367 10.35 -9.45 7.24
C ALA A 367 9.90 -9.45 5.77
N SER A 368 8.99 -10.36 5.47
CA SER A 368 8.20 -10.28 4.23
C SER A 368 7.13 -9.21 4.38
N PHE A 369 6.99 -8.36 3.36
CA PHE A 369 6.00 -7.29 3.33
C PHE A 369 4.82 -7.68 2.43
N PRO A 370 3.56 -7.58 2.92
CA PRO A 370 2.39 -7.90 2.14
C PRO A 370 2.11 -6.85 1.05
N LEU A 371 1.72 -7.30 -0.13
CA LEU A 371 1.19 -6.48 -1.22
C LEU A 371 -0.32 -6.73 -1.40
N MET A 372 -0.79 -7.93 -1.08
CA MET A 372 -2.19 -8.34 -1.05
C MET A 372 -2.32 -9.58 -0.20
N THR A 373 -3.36 -9.68 0.64
CA THR A 373 -3.62 -10.87 1.46
C THR A 373 -5.00 -11.46 1.20
N TYR A 374 -5.12 -12.76 1.44
CA TYR A 374 -6.40 -13.46 1.39
C TYR A 374 -7.42 -12.87 2.35
N ALA A 375 -6.99 -12.52 3.56
CA ALA A 375 -7.85 -11.88 4.56
C ALA A 375 -8.46 -10.57 4.05
N GLN A 376 -7.65 -9.68 3.44
CA GLN A 376 -8.11 -8.43 2.83
C GLN A 376 -9.25 -8.67 1.83
N LEU A 377 -9.07 -9.64 0.92
CA LEU A 377 -10.05 -9.95 -0.11
C LEU A 377 -11.35 -10.53 0.47
N GLN A 378 -11.26 -11.32 1.55
CA GLN A 378 -12.45 -11.83 2.22
C GLN A 378 -13.27 -10.70 2.88
N PHE A 379 -12.63 -9.67 3.45
CA PHE A 379 -13.35 -8.51 3.95
C PHE A 379 -13.95 -7.65 2.84
N ILE A 380 -13.29 -7.53 1.68
CA ILE A 380 -13.89 -6.91 0.48
C ILE A 380 -15.15 -7.67 0.05
N LYS A 381 -15.09 -9.01 0.01
CA LYS A 381 -16.25 -9.85 -0.28
C LYS A 381 -17.37 -9.68 0.75
N ALA A 382 -17.02 -9.62 2.04
CA ALA A 382 -17.98 -9.41 3.12
C ALA A 382 -18.70 -8.06 2.99
N GLU A 383 -17.96 -6.99 2.70
CA GLU A 383 -18.53 -5.65 2.49
C GLU A 383 -19.44 -5.63 1.25
N ALA A 384 -19.00 -6.15 0.10
CA ALA A 384 -19.80 -6.23 -1.12
C ALA A 384 -21.09 -7.05 -0.92
N ALA A 385 -21.00 -8.19 -0.24
CA ALA A 385 -22.15 -9.03 0.10
C ALA A 385 -23.10 -8.32 1.07
N TRP A 386 -22.55 -7.58 2.05
CA TRP A 386 -23.35 -6.80 3.00
C TRP A 386 -24.13 -5.68 2.30
N ILE A 387 -23.47 -4.90 1.43
CA ILE A 387 -24.06 -3.82 0.62
C ILE A 387 -25.18 -4.37 -0.28
N SER A 388 -25.00 -5.53 -0.89
CA SER A 388 -25.99 -6.18 -1.75
C SER A 388 -27.04 -7.01 -1.00
N ASN A 389 -27.10 -6.88 0.33
CA ASN A 389 -28.04 -7.58 1.22
C ASN A 389 -27.95 -9.12 1.19
N GLN A 390 -26.79 -9.67 0.87
CA GLN A 390 -26.48 -11.11 0.94
C GLN A 390 -25.86 -11.43 2.30
N LYS A 391 -26.63 -11.31 3.37
CA LYS A 391 -26.15 -11.30 4.75
C LYS A 391 -25.42 -12.59 5.16
N ASP A 392 -25.89 -13.75 4.72
CA ASP A 392 -25.23 -15.03 5.03
C ASP A 392 -23.84 -15.13 4.36
N LEU A 393 -23.74 -14.71 3.10
CA LEU A 393 -22.45 -14.66 2.40
C LEU A 393 -21.50 -13.63 3.06
N ALA A 394 -22.04 -12.51 3.52
CA ALA A 394 -21.26 -11.51 4.24
C ALA A 394 -20.67 -12.07 5.54
N LEU A 395 -21.46 -12.83 6.32
CA LEU A 395 -21.00 -13.47 7.55
C LEU A 395 -19.94 -14.56 7.28
N ASP A 396 -20.14 -15.38 6.25
CA ASP A 396 -19.16 -16.41 5.86
C ASP A 396 -17.82 -15.79 5.45
N ALA A 397 -17.85 -14.76 4.62
CA ALA A 397 -16.66 -14.05 4.18
C ALA A 397 -15.98 -13.29 5.33
N TYR A 398 -16.74 -12.63 6.21
CA TYR A 398 -16.25 -11.99 7.43
C TYR A 398 -15.52 -13.00 8.33
N THR A 399 -16.16 -14.13 8.64
CA THR A 399 -15.59 -15.17 9.50
C THR A 399 -14.32 -15.77 8.89
N THR A 400 -14.33 -15.98 7.58
CA THR A 400 -13.16 -16.44 6.82
C THR A 400 -12.01 -15.41 6.89
N GLY A 401 -12.31 -14.13 6.72
CA GLY A 401 -11.32 -13.04 6.81
C GLY A 401 -10.68 -12.94 8.20
N VAL A 402 -11.49 -13.01 9.27
CA VAL A 402 -10.99 -13.02 10.66
C VAL A 402 -10.05 -14.20 10.90
N ASN A 403 -10.48 -15.43 10.52
CA ASN A 403 -9.65 -16.63 10.68
C ASN A 403 -8.34 -16.52 9.88
N ALA A 404 -8.41 -16.09 8.62
CA ALA A 404 -7.22 -15.93 7.78
C ALA A 404 -6.23 -14.93 8.35
N HIS A 405 -6.70 -13.80 8.87
CA HIS A 405 -5.81 -12.82 9.49
C HIS A 405 -5.24 -13.32 10.84
N MET A 406 -6.01 -14.07 11.63
CA MET A 406 -5.48 -14.70 12.84
C MET A 406 -4.38 -15.72 12.52
N ASP A 407 -4.55 -16.54 11.45
CA ASP A 407 -3.48 -17.43 10.97
C ASP A 407 -2.25 -16.65 10.51
N PHE A 408 -2.44 -15.53 9.80
CA PHE A 408 -1.35 -14.66 9.37
C PHE A 408 -0.60 -14.05 10.56
N ALA A 409 -1.30 -13.54 11.58
CA ALA A 409 -0.69 -12.91 12.73
C ALA A 409 0.02 -13.90 13.66
N ARG A 410 -0.46 -15.15 13.74
CA ARG A 410 0.07 -16.20 14.62
C ARG A 410 1.58 -16.42 14.48
N GLN A 411 2.13 -16.28 13.27
CA GLN A 411 3.56 -16.46 13.02
C GLN A 411 4.45 -15.46 13.77
N TYR A 412 3.87 -14.36 14.25
CA TYR A 412 4.55 -13.29 14.98
C TYR A 412 4.24 -13.33 16.48
N ALA A 413 3.41 -14.26 16.93
CA ALA A 413 3.04 -14.36 18.34
C ALA A 413 4.25 -14.76 19.21
N PRO A 414 4.53 -14.04 20.29
CA PRO A 414 5.62 -14.40 21.22
C PRO A 414 5.43 -15.77 21.89
N ASP A 415 4.17 -16.13 22.16
CA ASP A 415 3.75 -17.42 22.71
C ASP A 415 2.59 -17.96 21.87
N PRO A 416 2.87 -18.87 20.91
CA PRO A 416 1.84 -19.45 20.02
C PRO A 416 0.77 -20.26 20.76
N ASP A 417 1.06 -20.89 21.88
CA ASP A 417 0.09 -21.70 22.63
C ASP A 417 -0.93 -20.80 23.35
N VAL A 418 -0.46 -19.73 23.99
CA VAL A 418 -1.34 -18.70 24.57
C VAL A 418 -2.16 -18.01 23.50
N TYR A 419 -1.54 -17.70 22.36
CA TYR A 419 -2.25 -17.14 21.20
C TYR A 419 -3.39 -18.03 20.75
N ASP A 420 -3.15 -19.34 20.54
CA ASP A 420 -4.16 -20.29 20.09
C ASP A 420 -5.29 -20.48 21.10
N GLN A 421 -4.99 -20.48 22.39
CA GLN A 421 -6.00 -20.52 23.44
C GLN A 421 -6.93 -19.30 23.42
N ARG A 422 -6.38 -18.11 23.33
CA ARG A 422 -7.15 -16.85 23.22
C ARG A 422 -7.93 -16.77 21.92
N ARG A 423 -7.34 -17.23 20.81
CA ARG A 423 -8.01 -17.31 19.51
C ARG A 423 -9.27 -18.19 19.60
N ALA A 424 -9.17 -19.35 20.26
CA ALA A 424 -10.32 -20.22 20.43
C ALA A 424 -11.45 -19.53 21.20
N GLN A 425 -11.13 -18.79 22.25
CA GLN A 425 -12.11 -17.99 23.02
C GLN A 425 -12.74 -16.90 22.16
N TYR A 426 -11.91 -16.13 21.42
CA TYR A 426 -12.37 -15.06 20.52
C TYR A 426 -13.35 -15.59 19.47
N LEU A 427 -13.02 -16.69 18.81
CA LEU A 427 -13.82 -17.27 17.74
C LEU A 427 -15.14 -17.91 18.22
N THR A 428 -15.24 -18.24 19.50
CA THR A 428 -16.47 -18.78 20.10
C THR A 428 -17.36 -17.72 20.75
N SER A 429 -16.87 -16.48 20.87
CA SER A 429 -17.66 -15.35 21.35
C SER A 429 -18.69 -14.94 20.31
N GLY A 430 -19.98 -15.01 20.66
CA GLY A 430 -21.07 -14.54 19.78
C GLY A 430 -21.10 -13.02 19.58
N GLU A 431 -20.49 -12.25 20.49
CA GLU A 431 -20.38 -10.80 20.37
C GLU A 431 -19.30 -10.39 19.34
N LEU A 432 -18.19 -11.12 19.28
CA LEU A 432 -17.07 -10.83 18.39
C LEU A 432 -17.26 -11.47 17.02
N ILE A 433 -17.75 -12.71 16.97
CA ILE A 433 -18.12 -13.43 15.75
C ILE A 433 -19.62 -13.69 15.80
N PRO A 434 -20.45 -12.91 15.09
CA PRO A 434 -21.89 -13.07 15.10
C PRO A 434 -22.35 -14.50 14.81
N THR A 435 -23.31 -14.99 15.58
CA THR A 435 -23.89 -16.34 15.41
C THR A 435 -24.96 -16.40 14.32
N SER A 436 -25.48 -15.23 13.97
CA SER A 436 -26.45 -15.06 12.88
C SER A 436 -26.07 -13.89 11.97
N SER A 437 -26.42 -13.98 10.71
CA SER A 437 -26.12 -12.95 9.71
C SER A 437 -26.86 -11.62 9.97
N GLY A 438 -27.93 -11.65 10.79
CA GLY A 438 -28.66 -10.46 11.21
C GLY A 438 -27.92 -9.60 12.24
N GLU A 439 -26.95 -10.16 12.95
CA GLU A 439 -26.12 -9.47 13.95
C GLU A 439 -24.84 -8.87 13.36
N LEU A 440 -24.47 -9.25 12.13
CA LEU A 440 -23.31 -8.70 11.45
C LEU A 440 -23.58 -7.25 11.06
N THR A 441 -22.71 -6.35 11.48
CA THR A 441 -22.76 -4.93 11.12
C THR A 441 -21.69 -4.59 10.09
N LEU A 442 -21.90 -3.51 9.33
CA LEU A 442 -20.86 -2.97 8.45
C LEU A 442 -19.63 -2.53 9.26
N SER A 443 -19.86 -1.97 10.44
CA SER A 443 -18.78 -1.58 11.35
C SER A 443 -17.89 -2.76 11.73
N LYS A 444 -18.44 -3.92 12.11
CA LYS A 444 -17.64 -5.13 12.38
C LYS A 444 -16.77 -5.52 11.18
N ILE A 445 -17.32 -5.50 9.97
CA ILE A 445 -16.58 -5.85 8.74
C ILE A 445 -15.41 -4.88 8.55
N MET A 446 -15.66 -3.57 8.61
CA MET A 446 -14.64 -2.56 8.30
C MET A 446 -13.58 -2.42 9.39
N LEU A 447 -13.94 -2.60 10.65
CA LEU A 447 -12.98 -2.62 11.75
C LEU A 447 -12.06 -3.85 11.69
N GLN A 448 -12.59 -5.02 11.33
CA GLN A 448 -11.77 -6.22 11.14
C GLN A 448 -10.89 -6.12 9.87
N LYS A 449 -11.38 -5.50 8.79
CA LYS A 449 -10.57 -5.17 7.62
C LYS A 449 -9.43 -4.21 7.99
N TYR A 450 -9.72 -3.19 8.80
CA TYR A 450 -8.71 -2.26 9.32
C TYR A 450 -7.61 -2.99 10.09
N ILE A 451 -7.97 -3.89 11.02
CA ILE A 451 -7.01 -4.71 11.76
C ILE A 451 -6.16 -5.56 10.79
N ALA A 452 -6.78 -6.19 9.80
CA ALA A 452 -6.09 -7.08 8.85
C ALA A 452 -5.13 -6.33 7.92
N THR A 453 -5.38 -5.07 7.62
CA THR A 453 -4.54 -4.23 6.76
C THR A 453 -3.61 -3.30 7.54
N TRP A 454 -3.69 -3.30 8.87
CA TRP A 454 -2.88 -2.43 9.72
C TRP A 454 -1.38 -2.63 9.50
N GLY A 455 -0.68 -1.52 9.32
CA GLY A 455 0.79 -1.47 9.18
C GLY A 455 1.33 -1.82 7.78
N TRP A 456 0.46 -2.16 6.80
CA TRP A 456 0.89 -2.46 5.43
C TRP A 456 -0.11 -2.01 4.35
N GLY A 457 -1.39 -2.18 4.56
CA GLY A 457 -2.45 -1.85 3.59
C GLY A 457 -2.89 -0.39 3.65
N PHE A 458 -1.96 0.54 3.72
CA PHE A 458 -2.19 1.97 3.96
C PHE A 458 -3.12 2.62 2.95
N PHE A 459 -2.91 2.36 1.65
CA PHE A 459 -3.74 2.91 0.58
C PHE A 459 -5.13 2.29 0.57
N GLU A 460 -5.23 0.99 0.89
CA GLU A 460 -6.52 0.30 1.05
C GLU A 460 -7.34 0.92 2.18
N THR A 461 -6.77 0.98 3.37
CA THR A 461 -7.42 1.56 4.55
C THR A 461 -7.81 3.02 4.32
N TRP A 462 -6.91 3.80 3.71
CA TRP A 462 -7.19 5.20 3.42
C TRP A 462 -8.29 5.38 2.37
N SER A 463 -8.33 4.54 1.36
CA SER A 463 -9.42 4.54 0.37
C SER A 463 -10.75 4.18 0.99
N ASP A 464 -10.77 3.20 1.88
CA ASP A 464 -11.98 2.81 2.61
C ASP A 464 -12.49 3.97 3.49
N MET A 465 -11.62 4.59 4.29
CA MET A 465 -12.02 5.71 5.14
C MET A 465 -12.54 6.90 4.33
N ARG A 466 -11.95 7.17 3.16
CA ARG A 466 -12.44 8.22 2.24
C ARG A 466 -13.80 7.89 1.63
N ARG A 467 -14.07 6.62 1.28
CA ARG A 467 -15.40 6.18 0.81
C ARG A 467 -16.49 6.39 1.84
N TYR A 468 -16.16 6.30 3.12
CA TYR A 468 -17.05 6.56 4.26
C TYR A 468 -16.84 7.96 4.87
N HIS A 469 -16.14 8.87 4.17
CA HIS A 469 -15.93 10.27 4.58
C HIS A 469 -15.41 10.41 6.02
N TYR A 470 -14.59 9.44 6.48
CA TYR A 470 -14.06 9.37 7.86
C TYR A 470 -15.12 9.40 8.96
N ASP A 471 -16.36 9.02 8.64
CA ASP A 471 -17.55 9.19 9.53
C ASP A 471 -17.73 10.64 10.02
N LYS A 472 -17.19 11.65 9.31
CA LYS A 472 -17.31 13.06 9.71
C LYS A 472 -18.76 13.50 9.77
N GLY A 473 -19.20 13.93 10.96
CA GLY A 473 -20.58 14.37 11.19
C GLY A 473 -21.60 13.23 11.36
N VAL A 474 -21.15 11.98 11.41
CA VAL A 474 -21.98 10.80 11.66
C VAL A 474 -22.02 10.52 13.16
N SER A 475 -23.18 10.07 13.69
CA SER A 475 -23.27 9.66 15.10
C SER A 475 -22.52 8.35 15.35
N GLU A 476 -22.06 8.11 16.59
CA GLU A 476 -21.34 6.89 16.95
C GLU A 476 -22.13 5.61 16.64
N GLU A 477 -23.47 5.62 16.80
CA GLU A 477 -24.31 4.46 16.49
C GLU A 477 -24.31 4.13 14.99
N ALA A 478 -24.25 5.15 14.13
CA ALA A 478 -24.30 5.02 12.67
C ALA A 478 -22.91 4.92 12.04
N ALA A 479 -21.84 5.19 12.80
CA ALA A 479 -20.48 5.19 12.31
C ALA A 479 -20.06 3.81 11.80
N VAL A 480 -19.29 3.81 10.71
CA VAL A 480 -18.67 2.60 10.14
C VAL A 480 -17.39 2.27 10.89
N TYR A 481 -16.61 3.28 11.22
CA TYR A 481 -15.36 3.13 11.99
C TYR A 481 -15.57 3.55 13.44
N LYS A 482 -16.43 2.84 14.17
CA LYS A 482 -16.73 3.13 15.58
C LYS A 482 -15.44 3.21 16.42
N GLY A 483 -15.33 4.27 17.20
CA GLY A 483 -14.13 4.56 18.00
C GLY A 483 -13.03 5.31 17.24
N PHE A 484 -13.16 5.54 15.93
CA PHE A 484 -12.29 6.45 15.19
C PHE A 484 -12.76 7.90 15.37
N ALA A 485 -11.82 8.80 15.61
CA ALA A 485 -12.08 10.23 15.65
C ALA A 485 -11.00 10.99 14.89
N LEU A 486 -11.42 11.91 14.02
CA LEU A 486 -10.48 12.85 13.40
C LEU A 486 -9.77 13.68 14.47
N PRO A 487 -8.49 14.03 14.28
CA PRO A 487 -7.80 14.98 15.17
C PRO A 487 -8.55 16.31 15.26
N ASN A 488 -8.56 16.91 16.44
CA ASN A 488 -9.21 18.21 16.65
C ASN A 488 -8.29 19.15 17.43
N PRO A 489 -7.81 20.25 16.79
CA PRO A 489 -8.14 20.66 15.42
C PRO A 489 -7.41 19.84 14.35
N LEU A 490 -7.95 19.82 13.14
CA LEU A 490 -7.22 19.46 11.93
C LEU A 490 -6.16 20.54 11.62
N TYR A 491 -5.26 20.26 10.67
CA TYR A 491 -4.23 21.22 10.31
C TYR A 491 -4.85 22.54 9.80
N ILE A 492 -4.25 23.66 10.14
CA ILE A 492 -4.83 25.00 9.96
C ILE A 492 -5.21 25.32 8.50
N ASP A 493 -4.43 24.80 7.54
CA ASP A 493 -4.66 25.04 6.12
C ASP A 493 -5.74 24.14 5.51
N ASN A 494 -6.31 23.23 6.30
CA ASN A 494 -7.28 22.23 5.81
C ASN A 494 -8.73 22.74 5.78
N ASN A 495 -9.01 23.93 6.29
CA ASN A 495 -10.38 24.44 6.42
C ASN A 495 -11.34 23.47 7.15
N ASP A 496 -10.84 22.77 8.18
CA ASP A 496 -11.54 21.72 8.94
C ASP A 496 -11.94 20.50 8.10
N GLU A 497 -11.28 20.24 6.97
CA GLU A 497 -11.48 19.05 6.17
C GLU A 497 -10.31 18.05 6.29
N PRO A 498 -10.57 16.72 6.31
CA PRO A 498 -9.51 15.72 6.31
C PRO A 498 -8.82 15.62 4.95
N ALA A 499 -7.66 14.95 4.90
CA ALA A 499 -6.94 14.72 3.65
C ALA A 499 -7.64 13.65 2.80
N TYR A 500 -7.89 13.96 1.52
CA TYR A 500 -8.48 13.06 0.52
C TYR A 500 -7.51 12.68 -0.60
N ARG A 501 -6.42 13.40 -0.78
CA ARG A 501 -5.40 13.11 -1.79
C ARG A 501 -4.04 13.65 -1.38
N ALA A 502 -2.98 13.12 -1.96
CA ALA A 502 -1.67 13.73 -1.90
C ALA A 502 -1.44 14.62 -3.12
N ARG A 503 -0.68 15.69 -2.97
CA ARG A 503 -0.26 16.52 -4.11
C ARG A 503 0.61 15.70 -5.06
N PRO A 504 0.56 15.98 -6.38
CA PRO A 504 1.53 15.46 -7.34
C PRO A 504 2.97 15.81 -6.94
N ARG A 505 3.94 15.08 -7.49
CA ARG A 505 5.35 15.23 -7.14
C ARG A 505 5.84 16.65 -7.41
N PHE A 506 6.42 17.31 -6.39
CA PHE A 506 6.71 18.73 -6.43
C PHE A 506 7.71 19.13 -7.54
N ASN A 507 8.90 18.50 -7.61
CA ASN A 507 9.93 18.92 -8.56
C ASN A 507 9.58 18.67 -10.02
N SER A 508 8.96 17.54 -10.37
CA SER A 508 8.59 17.27 -11.76
C SER A 508 7.38 18.11 -12.17
N GLU A 509 6.32 18.12 -11.38
CA GLU A 509 5.03 18.67 -11.79
C GLU A 509 4.96 20.18 -11.58
N TYR A 510 5.21 20.69 -10.37
CA TYR A 510 5.12 22.12 -10.07
C TYR A 510 6.17 22.97 -10.79
N MET A 511 7.29 22.37 -11.23
CA MET A 511 8.33 23.09 -11.97
C MET A 511 8.18 22.98 -13.48
N TRP A 512 7.70 21.85 -14.01
CA TRP A 512 7.75 21.56 -15.44
C TRP A 512 6.38 21.31 -16.08
N ASN A 513 5.36 20.98 -15.29
CA ASN A 513 4.00 20.70 -15.74
C ASN A 513 2.94 21.62 -15.10
N ALA A 514 3.34 22.84 -14.73
CA ALA A 514 2.54 23.76 -13.94
C ALA A 514 1.17 24.11 -14.54
N ALA A 515 1.06 24.21 -15.88
CA ALA A 515 -0.21 24.53 -16.53
C ALA A 515 -1.27 23.44 -16.28
N ALA A 516 -0.90 22.18 -16.37
CA ALA A 516 -1.81 21.07 -16.11
C ALA A 516 -2.23 20.99 -14.62
N LEU A 517 -1.32 21.41 -13.71
CA LEU A 517 -1.65 21.51 -12.28
C LEU A 517 -2.61 22.67 -11.97
N GLU A 518 -2.52 23.76 -12.72
CA GLU A 518 -3.42 24.90 -12.57
C GLU A 518 -4.86 24.51 -12.96
N GLU A 519 -5.03 23.65 -13.98
CA GLU A 519 -6.33 23.09 -14.37
C GLU A 519 -6.95 22.19 -13.30
N LEU A 520 -6.13 21.60 -12.41
CA LEU A 520 -6.56 20.77 -11.30
C LEU A 520 -6.76 21.57 -9.99
N ASP A 521 -6.57 22.89 -9.98
CA ASP A 521 -6.49 23.72 -8.77
C ASP A 521 -5.39 23.26 -7.78
N ALA A 522 -4.35 22.58 -8.27
CA ALA A 522 -3.35 21.94 -7.41
C ALA A 522 -2.38 22.93 -6.72
N PHE A 523 -2.45 24.21 -7.04
CA PHE A 523 -1.73 25.29 -6.35
C PHE A 523 -2.47 25.76 -5.09
N GLU A 524 -3.75 25.45 -4.92
CA GLU A 524 -4.50 25.82 -3.74
C GLU A 524 -3.90 25.17 -2.48
N VAL A 525 -3.85 25.91 -1.39
CA VAL A 525 -3.18 25.48 -0.15
C VAL A 525 -3.82 24.23 0.44
N ASP A 526 -5.13 24.08 0.27
CA ASP A 526 -5.96 22.99 0.77
C ASP A 526 -6.28 21.91 -0.30
N TYR A 527 -5.62 21.91 -1.45
CA TYR A 527 -5.85 20.93 -2.53
C TYR A 527 -5.90 19.47 -2.05
N HIS A 528 -5.12 19.12 -1.04
CA HIS A 528 -5.08 17.76 -0.50
C HIS A 528 -6.37 17.37 0.24
N THR A 529 -7.24 18.32 0.56
CA THR A 529 -8.56 18.07 1.15
C THR A 529 -9.66 17.89 0.09
N TYR A 530 -9.35 18.12 -1.19
CA TYR A 530 -10.32 17.95 -2.28
C TYR A 530 -10.64 16.49 -2.48
N GLU A 531 -11.91 16.18 -2.39
CA GLU A 531 -12.41 14.81 -2.48
C GLU A 531 -12.10 14.18 -3.85
N THR A 532 -11.69 12.92 -3.85
CA THR A 532 -11.38 12.16 -5.07
C THR A 532 -12.66 11.72 -5.77
N TRP A 533 -12.59 11.44 -7.09
CA TRP A 533 -13.77 11.02 -7.84
C TRP A 533 -14.38 9.74 -7.28
N PHE A 534 -13.58 8.73 -6.91
CA PHE A 534 -14.12 7.46 -6.42
C PHE A 534 -14.86 7.59 -5.07
N SER A 535 -14.49 8.56 -4.23
CA SER A 535 -15.10 8.76 -2.91
C SER A 535 -16.38 9.60 -2.97
N LYS A 536 -16.53 10.46 -3.99
CA LYS A 536 -17.72 11.27 -4.19
C LYS A 536 -18.96 10.40 -4.46
N SER A 537 -20.08 10.75 -3.84
CA SER A 537 -21.38 10.18 -4.18
C SER A 537 -21.89 10.73 -5.51
N GLU A 538 -22.50 9.88 -6.34
CA GLU A 538 -23.18 10.24 -7.59
C GLU A 538 -24.64 9.81 -7.56
#